data_850fc1442ab0990b18dbf045d358db84
#
_entry.id   850fc1442ab0990b18dbf045d358db84
#
_cell.length_a   1.000
_cell.length_b   1.000
_cell.length_c   1.000
_cell.angle_alpha   90.00
_cell.angle_beta   90.00
_cell.angle_gamma   90.00
#
_symmetry.space_group_name_H-M   'P 1'
#
loop_
_entity.id
_entity.type
_entity.pdbx_description
1 polymer ?
#
loop_
_entity_poly.entity_id
_entity_poly.type
_entity_poly.pdbx_seq_one_letter_code
_entity_poly.pdbx_strand_id
1 'polypeptide(L)'
;MSNSQRPAYSYRPMTPADVPLAHALSVQLKWPHRLEEWAMLQRVAQGFVVEDAGRLIGTAFTCPQGDYATIGLVIVSNEYQGQGIGRKLMELALEACGSRTAILNATLAGAPLYASQGFVDFGHIQQHQGHALPPVPNDLRTDERCRPLTAADRTDQIRLANAGSGLNRHAVLNDLFDIVEHSVGIEREGQLRAFAMLRPFGRGRCIGPVIAESPEQAKHLIAVLLAQVPDAFVRIDIPSDSGLAPWLEEAGLKQVDTVAQMARGTPPQAIGTVRQFALVTQAIG
;
A
#
# COMPACT_ATOMS: atom_id res chain seq x y z
N MET A 1 49.18 -5.57 3.90
CA MET A 1 47.97 -4.92 3.36
C MET A 1 46.89 -6.01 3.29
N SER A 2 46.01 -6.05 4.29
CA SER A 2 44.96 -7.05 4.35
C SER A 2 43.92 -6.73 3.29
N ASN A 3 43.78 -7.59 2.29
CA ASN A 3 42.77 -7.53 1.26
C ASN A 3 41.46 -8.01 1.93
N SER A 4 40.71 -7.09 2.56
CA SER A 4 39.39 -7.42 3.09
C SER A 4 38.48 -7.70 1.89
N GLN A 5 38.38 -8.98 1.48
CA GLN A 5 37.34 -9.43 0.58
C GLN A 5 36.00 -8.98 1.16
N ARG A 6 35.25 -8.13 0.42
CA ARG A 6 33.87 -7.81 0.77
C ARG A 6 33.10 -9.12 0.88
N PRO A 7 32.26 -9.31 1.92
CA PRO A 7 31.45 -10.50 2.03
C PRO A 7 30.64 -10.69 0.74
N ALA A 8 30.66 -11.91 0.21
CA ALA A 8 29.94 -12.26 -1.00
C ALA A 8 28.47 -12.58 -0.62
N TYR A 9 27.61 -11.53 -0.58
CA TYR A 9 26.19 -11.71 -0.37
C TYR A 9 25.54 -12.43 -1.54
N SER A 10 24.63 -13.38 -1.26
CA SER A 10 23.84 -14.09 -2.27
C SER A 10 22.51 -13.37 -2.50
N TYR A 11 22.25 -12.97 -3.73
CA TYR A 11 21.00 -12.35 -4.17
C TYR A 11 20.24 -13.32 -5.06
N ARG A 12 18.97 -13.53 -4.76
CA ARG A 12 18.12 -14.46 -5.56
C ARG A 12 16.65 -14.03 -5.51
N PRO A 13 15.82 -14.55 -6.45
CA PRO A 13 14.37 -14.44 -6.33
C PRO A 13 13.88 -15.04 -5.01
N MET A 14 12.87 -14.40 -4.44
CA MET A 14 12.16 -14.87 -3.26
C MET A 14 11.24 -16.03 -3.61
N THR A 15 11.18 -17.02 -2.75
CA THR A 15 10.26 -18.17 -2.85
C THR A 15 9.24 -18.12 -1.71
N PRO A 16 8.13 -18.91 -1.79
CA PRO A 16 7.19 -19.00 -0.67
C PRO A 16 7.83 -19.47 0.64
N ALA A 17 8.91 -20.27 0.58
CA ALA A 17 9.63 -20.73 1.77
C ALA A 17 10.37 -19.61 2.52
N ASP A 18 10.65 -18.48 1.87
CA ASP A 18 11.31 -17.32 2.47
C ASP A 18 10.36 -16.41 3.24
N VAL A 19 9.03 -16.53 3.02
CA VAL A 19 8.00 -15.65 3.61
C VAL A 19 8.12 -15.57 5.13
N PRO A 20 8.28 -16.66 5.90
CA PRO A 20 8.45 -16.57 7.35
C PRO A 20 9.71 -15.78 7.78
N LEU A 21 10.83 -15.95 7.07
CA LEU A 21 12.09 -15.26 7.37
C LEU A 21 12.00 -13.76 7.03
N ALA A 22 11.39 -13.42 5.91
CA ALA A 22 11.15 -12.04 5.49
C ALA A 22 10.19 -11.31 6.46
N HIS A 23 9.12 -12.00 6.91
CA HIS A 23 8.26 -11.49 7.97
C HIS A 23 9.04 -11.26 9.26
N ALA A 24 9.85 -12.21 9.72
CA ALA A 24 10.68 -12.05 10.91
C ALA A 24 11.62 -10.84 10.81
N LEU A 25 12.21 -10.58 9.64
CA LEU A 25 13.03 -9.39 9.38
C LEU A 25 12.22 -8.11 9.54
N SER A 26 10.99 -8.05 9.01
CA SER A 26 10.13 -6.87 9.17
C SER A 26 9.72 -6.61 10.63
N VAL A 27 9.49 -7.67 11.40
CA VAL A 27 9.20 -7.58 12.85
C VAL A 27 10.38 -6.99 13.62
N GLN A 28 11.62 -7.38 13.30
CA GLN A 28 12.84 -6.81 13.92
C GLN A 28 12.95 -5.30 13.68
N LEU A 29 12.48 -4.82 12.53
CA LEU A 29 12.43 -3.40 12.18
C LEU A 29 11.16 -2.69 12.67
N LYS A 30 10.32 -3.38 13.45
CA LYS A 30 9.05 -2.87 14.00
C LYS A 30 8.03 -2.48 12.91
N TRP A 31 8.12 -3.09 11.74
CA TRP A 31 7.12 -2.92 10.69
C TRP A 31 5.94 -3.85 11.00
N PRO A 32 4.70 -3.34 11.02
CA PRO A 32 3.56 -4.07 11.58
C PRO A 32 2.91 -5.04 10.59
N HIS A 33 3.63 -5.52 9.58
CA HIS A 33 3.10 -6.47 8.60
C HIS A 33 2.85 -7.84 9.25
N ARG A 34 1.76 -8.49 8.87
CA ARG A 34 1.45 -9.87 9.25
C ARG A 34 2.05 -10.85 8.25
N LEU A 35 2.13 -12.12 8.65
CA LEU A 35 2.62 -13.19 7.77
C LEU A 35 1.76 -13.32 6.51
N GLU A 36 0.44 -13.19 6.65
CA GLU A 36 -0.53 -13.28 5.55
C GLU A 36 -0.34 -12.17 4.51
N GLU A 37 0.09 -10.97 4.94
CA GLU A 37 0.39 -9.85 4.04
C GLU A 37 1.65 -10.11 3.22
N TRP A 38 2.67 -10.71 3.82
CA TRP A 38 3.86 -11.16 3.11
C TRP A 38 3.52 -12.26 2.09
N ALA A 39 2.66 -13.21 2.48
CA ALA A 39 2.18 -14.26 1.59
C ALA A 39 1.36 -13.70 0.43
N MET A 40 0.50 -12.70 0.68
CA MET A 40 -0.23 -11.99 -0.36
C MET A 40 0.72 -11.30 -1.34
N LEU A 41 1.67 -10.51 -0.83
CA LEU A 41 2.64 -9.80 -1.68
C LEU A 41 3.46 -10.77 -2.54
N GLN A 42 3.84 -11.92 -1.99
CA GLN A 42 4.57 -12.95 -2.74
C GLN A 42 3.74 -13.57 -3.88
N ARG A 43 2.38 -13.54 -3.80
CA ARG A 43 1.51 -13.99 -4.90
C ARG A 43 1.33 -12.96 -6.00
N VAL A 44 1.26 -11.66 -5.65
CA VAL A 44 0.96 -10.59 -6.60
C VAL A 44 2.19 -9.83 -7.12
N ALA A 45 3.37 -10.09 -6.54
CA ALA A 45 4.60 -9.37 -6.82
C ALA A 45 5.78 -10.33 -6.98
N GLN A 46 6.82 -9.87 -7.66
CA GLN A 46 8.11 -10.55 -7.71
C GLN A 46 8.97 -10.08 -6.54
N GLY A 47 9.31 -10.99 -5.62
CA GLY A 47 10.18 -10.72 -4.49
C GLY A 47 11.64 -11.07 -4.79
N PHE A 48 12.54 -10.37 -4.10
CA PHE A 48 13.99 -10.66 -4.06
C PHE A 48 14.45 -10.72 -2.61
N VAL A 49 15.39 -11.59 -2.35
CA VAL A 49 16.05 -11.73 -1.04
C VAL A 49 17.56 -11.63 -1.20
N VAL A 50 18.20 -11.17 -0.13
CA VAL A 50 19.65 -11.23 0.00
C VAL A 50 20.01 -11.99 1.27
N GLU A 51 21.03 -12.83 1.16
CA GLU A 51 21.51 -13.71 2.24
C GLU A 51 22.99 -13.51 2.52
N ASP A 52 23.35 -13.63 3.79
CA ASP A 52 24.73 -13.80 4.27
C ASP A 52 24.82 -15.14 4.98
N ALA A 53 25.66 -16.05 4.48
CA ALA A 53 25.85 -17.38 5.04
C ALA A 53 24.52 -18.15 5.35
N GLY A 54 23.51 -18.00 4.48
CA GLY A 54 22.19 -18.64 4.62
C GLY A 54 21.23 -17.90 5.55
N ARG A 55 21.61 -16.75 6.14
CA ARG A 55 20.72 -15.86 6.90
C ARG A 55 20.13 -14.83 5.95
N LEU A 56 18.80 -14.74 5.89
CA LEU A 56 18.11 -13.67 5.14
C LEU A 56 18.34 -12.33 5.85
N ILE A 57 18.92 -11.36 5.13
CA ILE A 57 19.33 -10.05 5.65
C ILE A 57 18.68 -8.86 4.93
N GLY A 58 17.95 -9.10 3.84
CA GLY A 58 17.20 -8.05 3.16
C GLY A 58 16.23 -8.59 2.13
N THR A 59 15.30 -7.73 1.74
CA THR A 59 14.21 -8.01 0.78
C THR A 59 13.94 -6.80 -0.13
N ALA A 60 13.32 -7.04 -1.27
CA ALA A 60 12.62 -6.06 -2.09
C ALA A 60 11.50 -6.74 -2.88
N PHE A 61 10.42 -6.02 -3.20
CA PHE A 61 9.32 -6.50 -4.05
C PHE A 61 9.06 -5.54 -5.19
N THR A 62 8.69 -6.10 -6.34
CA THR A 62 8.17 -5.37 -7.50
C THR A 62 6.83 -5.94 -7.87
N CYS A 63 5.76 -5.15 -7.75
CA CYS A 63 4.39 -5.52 -8.10
C CYS A 63 3.99 -4.87 -9.43
N PRO A 64 3.88 -5.62 -10.53
CA PRO A 64 3.43 -5.10 -11.83
C PRO A 64 1.95 -4.70 -11.78
N GLN A 65 1.62 -3.51 -12.31
CA GLN A 65 0.26 -2.96 -12.31
C GLN A 65 -0.02 -2.21 -13.63
N GLY A 66 -0.07 -2.93 -14.74
CA GLY A 66 -0.20 -2.37 -16.09
C GLY A 66 1.11 -1.74 -16.57
N ASP A 67 1.07 -0.48 -16.97
CA ASP A 67 2.24 0.29 -17.41
C ASP A 67 3.13 0.78 -16.26
N TYR A 68 2.74 0.44 -15.03
CA TYR A 68 3.43 0.78 -13.80
C TYR A 68 3.90 -0.46 -13.05
N ALA A 69 4.86 -0.27 -12.16
CA ALA A 69 5.22 -1.24 -11.14
C ALA A 69 5.49 -0.54 -9.81
N THR A 70 4.89 -1.01 -8.73
CA THR A 70 5.21 -0.51 -7.40
C THR A 70 6.37 -1.29 -6.82
N ILE A 71 7.35 -0.58 -6.22
CA ILE A 71 8.44 -1.19 -5.47
C ILE A 71 8.17 -0.99 -3.98
N GLY A 72 8.20 -2.06 -3.22
CA GLY A 72 7.93 -2.02 -1.78
C GLY A 72 8.75 -3.02 -0.98
N LEU A 73 8.64 -2.93 0.35
CA LEU A 73 9.36 -3.77 1.30
C LEU A 73 10.86 -3.90 1.01
N VAL A 74 11.48 -2.78 0.61
CA VAL A 74 12.93 -2.67 0.48
C VAL A 74 13.51 -2.56 1.87
N ILE A 75 13.97 -3.68 2.38
CA ILE A 75 14.42 -3.85 3.77
C ILE A 75 15.86 -4.35 3.76
N VAL A 76 16.70 -3.79 4.63
CA VAL A 76 18.02 -4.32 4.95
C VAL A 76 18.15 -4.34 6.46
N SER A 77 18.56 -5.49 7.04
CA SER A 77 18.83 -5.63 8.46
C SER A 77 19.81 -4.55 8.93
N ASN A 78 19.56 -3.96 10.10
CA ASN A 78 20.32 -2.81 10.62
C ASN A 78 21.83 -3.06 10.64
N GLU A 79 22.25 -4.28 10.96
CA GLU A 79 23.66 -4.70 11.04
C GLU A 79 24.37 -4.65 9.66
N TYR A 80 23.60 -4.66 8.58
CA TYR A 80 24.08 -4.75 7.19
C TYR A 80 23.84 -3.47 6.39
N GLN A 81 23.29 -2.43 7.01
CA GLN A 81 23.07 -1.14 6.34
C GLN A 81 24.41 -0.46 6.02
N GLY A 82 24.40 0.49 5.05
CA GLY A 82 25.60 1.21 4.63
C GLY A 82 26.57 0.43 3.74
N GLN A 83 26.28 -0.84 3.42
CA GLN A 83 27.17 -1.73 2.64
C GLN A 83 26.77 -1.87 1.15
N GLY A 84 25.82 -1.06 0.68
CA GLY A 84 25.35 -1.09 -0.71
C GLY A 84 24.26 -2.11 -1.01
N ILE A 85 23.84 -2.93 -0.04
CA ILE A 85 22.84 -4.00 -0.21
C ILE A 85 21.51 -3.44 -0.69
N GLY A 86 21.01 -2.35 -0.08
CA GLY A 86 19.75 -1.72 -0.50
C GLY A 86 19.81 -1.21 -1.95
N ARG A 87 20.94 -0.68 -2.40
CA ARG A 87 21.15 -0.28 -3.80
C ARG A 87 21.05 -1.48 -4.74
N LYS A 88 21.69 -2.60 -4.39
CA LYS A 88 21.64 -3.81 -5.21
C LYS A 88 20.25 -4.44 -5.26
N LEU A 89 19.50 -4.44 -4.15
CA LEU A 89 18.10 -4.88 -4.12
C LEU A 89 17.23 -3.99 -5.03
N MET A 90 17.44 -2.68 -5.00
CA MET A 90 16.73 -1.75 -5.88
C MET A 90 17.08 -1.95 -7.36
N GLU A 91 18.32 -2.27 -7.70
CA GLU A 91 18.71 -2.60 -9.08
C GLU A 91 17.91 -3.82 -9.59
N LEU A 92 17.80 -4.89 -8.78
CA LEU A 92 17.02 -6.07 -9.11
C LEU A 92 15.51 -5.75 -9.23
N ALA A 93 14.99 -4.94 -8.32
CA ALA A 93 13.59 -4.51 -8.36
C ALA A 93 13.29 -3.66 -9.60
N LEU A 94 14.20 -2.77 -9.99
CA LEU A 94 14.08 -1.96 -11.21
C LEU A 94 14.21 -2.79 -12.48
N GLU A 95 15.08 -3.79 -12.50
CA GLU A 95 15.16 -4.75 -13.60
C GLU A 95 13.84 -5.50 -13.78
N ALA A 96 13.21 -5.94 -12.69
CA ALA A 96 11.91 -6.59 -12.71
C ALA A 96 10.74 -5.66 -13.14
N CYS A 97 10.89 -4.33 -13.00
CA CYS A 97 9.92 -3.39 -13.57
C CYS A 97 9.88 -3.48 -15.10
N GLY A 98 10.98 -3.84 -15.75
CA GLY A 98 11.11 -3.84 -17.21
C GLY A 98 10.92 -2.42 -17.77
N SER A 99 10.03 -2.26 -18.77
CA SER A 99 9.70 -0.96 -19.39
C SER A 99 8.68 -0.12 -18.58
N ARG A 100 8.19 -0.62 -17.45
CA ARG A 100 7.16 0.06 -16.65
C ARG A 100 7.75 1.25 -15.90
N THR A 101 6.93 2.27 -15.70
CA THR A 101 7.25 3.34 -14.75
C THR A 101 7.27 2.76 -13.31
N ALA A 102 8.41 2.88 -12.64
CA ALA A 102 8.55 2.46 -11.26
C ALA A 102 8.04 3.54 -10.30
N ILE A 103 7.23 3.15 -9.32
CA ILE A 103 6.73 4.02 -8.26
C ILE A 103 6.95 3.37 -6.88
N LEU A 104 7.12 4.19 -5.85
CA LEU A 104 7.29 3.71 -4.48
C LEU A 104 6.85 4.77 -3.45
N ASN A 105 6.65 4.32 -2.23
CA ASN A 105 6.45 5.18 -1.07
C ASN A 105 7.72 5.14 -0.21
N ALA A 106 8.45 6.24 -0.18
CA ALA A 106 9.76 6.36 0.45
C ALA A 106 9.65 6.83 1.89
N THR A 107 10.18 6.06 2.83
CA THR A 107 10.45 6.57 4.18
C THR A 107 11.53 7.65 4.11
N LEU A 108 11.61 8.52 5.11
CA LEU A 108 12.65 9.55 5.21
C LEU A 108 14.07 8.98 5.07
N ALA A 109 14.31 7.81 5.64
CA ALA A 109 15.61 7.12 5.56
C ALA A 109 15.90 6.54 4.17
N GLY A 110 14.87 6.12 3.42
CA GLY A 110 15.01 5.52 2.09
C GLY A 110 15.11 6.52 0.95
N ALA A 111 14.49 7.70 1.10
CA ALA A 111 14.37 8.70 0.04
C ALA A 111 15.70 9.08 -0.64
N PRO A 112 16.83 9.30 0.06
CA PRO A 112 18.11 9.62 -0.59
C PRO A 112 18.61 8.51 -1.52
N LEU A 113 18.39 7.24 -1.17
CA LEU A 113 18.75 6.11 -2.02
C LEU A 113 17.95 6.15 -3.33
N TYR A 114 16.65 6.33 -3.25
CA TYR A 114 15.76 6.35 -4.41
C TYR A 114 16.01 7.56 -5.30
N ALA A 115 16.19 8.74 -4.72
CA ALA A 115 16.59 9.95 -5.47
C ALA A 115 17.89 9.72 -6.25
N SER A 116 18.89 9.04 -5.65
CA SER A 116 20.15 8.69 -6.35
C SER A 116 19.98 7.71 -7.51
N GLN A 117 18.80 7.07 -7.64
CA GLN A 117 18.44 6.16 -8.73
C GLN A 117 17.44 6.76 -9.71
N GLY A 118 17.21 8.08 -9.64
CA GLY A 118 16.40 8.83 -10.58
C GLY A 118 14.92 8.88 -10.25
N PHE A 119 14.53 8.55 -9.02
CA PHE A 119 13.16 8.78 -8.54
C PHE A 119 12.97 10.25 -8.16
N VAL A 120 11.80 10.79 -8.47
CA VAL A 120 11.38 12.17 -8.18
C VAL A 120 10.08 12.14 -7.38
N ASP A 121 9.97 13.01 -6.39
CA ASP A 121 8.77 13.17 -5.58
C ASP A 121 7.61 13.71 -6.42
N PHE A 122 6.41 13.15 -6.21
CA PHE A 122 5.18 13.64 -6.84
C PHE A 122 4.02 13.81 -5.86
N GLY A 123 4.18 13.44 -4.59
CA GLY A 123 3.17 13.57 -3.54
C GLY A 123 3.63 12.99 -2.22
N HIS A 124 2.73 13.00 -1.24
CA HIS A 124 2.99 12.44 0.09
C HIS A 124 1.82 11.60 0.55
N ILE A 125 2.10 10.55 1.31
CA ILE A 125 1.10 9.74 2.01
C ILE A 125 1.24 9.95 3.50
N GLN A 126 0.13 10.28 4.15
CA GLN A 126 0.02 10.37 5.60
C GLN A 126 -0.57 9.08 6.14
N GLN A 127 0.13 8.46 7.09
CA GLN A 127 -0.37 7.29 7.80
C GLN A 127 -1.14 7.76 9.04
N HIS A 128 -2.43 7.44 9.08
CA HIS A 128 -3.29 7.66 10.24
C HIS A 128 -3.63 6.33 10.90
N GLN A 129 -3.63 6.29 12.24
CA GLN A 129 -4.02 5.10 12.99
C GLN A 129 -4.43 5.42 14.42
N GLY A 130 -5.22 4.53 15.00
CA GLY A 130 -5.67 4.66 16.38
C GLY A 130 -6.83 3.74 16.70
N HIS A 131 -7.38 3.87 17.90
CA HIS A 131 -8.65 3.25 18.25
C HIS A 131 -9.77 4.12 17.69
N ALA A 132 -10.59 3.52 16.84
CA ALA A 132 -11.62 4.23 16.11
C ALA A 132 -12.72 4.77 17.04
N LEU A 133 -13.02 6.05 16.90
CA LEU A 133 -14.22 6.70 17.43
C LEU A 133 -15.17 6.94 16.25
N PRO A 134 -16.13 6.02 15.97
CA PRO A 134 -16.90 6.07 14.74
C PRO A 134 -17.68 7.38 14.63
N PRO A 135 -17.38 8.23 13.65
CA PRO A 135 -18.15 9.44 13.42
C PRO A 135 -19.51 9.07 12.81
N VAL A 136 -20.50 9.94 12.98
CA VAL A 136 -21.76 9.80 12.25
C VAL A 136 -21.46 10.01 10.76
N PRO A 137 -21.90 9.08 9.87
CA PRO A 137 -21.75 9.29 8.44
C PRO A 137 -22.46 10.60 8.01
N ASN A 138 -21.77 11.40 7.20
CA ASN A 138 -22.37 12.60 6.62
C ASN A 138 -23.46 12.24 5.60
N ASP A 139 -24.36 13.20 5.33
CA ASP A 139 -25.40 13.00 4.34
C ASP A 139 -24.80 12.83 2.94
N LEU A 140 -25.37 11.89 2.20
CA LEU A 140 -25.13 11.72 0.78
C LEU A 140 -26.10 12.61 -0.03
N ARG A 141 -25.82 12.77 -1.31
CA ARG A 141 -26.77 13.41 -2.23
C ARG A 141 -28.05 12.58 -2.28
N THR A 142 -29.16 13.22 -2.61
CA THR A 142 -30.48 12.56 -2.66
C THR A 142 -30.60 11.46 -3.70
N ASP A 143 -29.72 11.49 -4.70
CA ASP A 143 -29.62 10.49 -5.77
C ASP A 143 -28.57 9.40 -5.48
N GLU A 144 -27.91 9.45 -4.31
CA GLU A 144 -26.89 8.51 -3.86
C GLU A 144 -27.37 7.59 -2.75
N ARG A 145 -26.93 6.35 -2.80
CA ARG A 145 -27.24 5.34 -1.78
C ARG A 145 -25.99 4.54 -1.41
N CYS A 146 -25.67 4.50 -0.12
CA CYS A 146 -24.62 3.60 0.39
C CYS A 146 -25.21 2.20 0.65
N ARG A 147 -24.47 1.15 0.26
CA ARG A 147 -24.83 -0.25 0.51
C ARG A 147 -23.59 -1.13 0.69
N PRO A 148 -23.73 -2.28 1.36
CA PRO A 148 -22.73 -3.34 1.33
C PRO A 148 -22.51 -3.82 -0.11
N LEU A 149 -21.25 -4.19 -0.41
CA LEU A 149 -20.85 -4.78 -1.69
C LEU A 149 -20.69 -6.29 -1.57
N THR A 150 -20.91 -6.98 -2.68
CA THR A 150 -20.88 -8.45 -2.78
C THR A 150 -19.92 -8.88 -3.89
N ALA A 151 -19.81 -10.18 -4.11
CA ALA A 151 -19.02 -10.72 -5.23
C ALA A 151 -19.50 -10.22 -6.61
N ALA A 152 -20.78 -9.88 -6.76
CA ALA A 152 -21.32 -9.31 -8.01
C ALA A 152 -20.74 -7.94 -8.35
N ASP A 153 -20.25 -7.20 -7.35
CA ASP A 153 -19.72 -5.84 -7.53
C ASP A 153 -18.21 -5.83 -7.85
N ARG A 154 -17.52 -6.96 -7.81
CA ARG A 154 -16.04 -7.06 -7.94
C ARG A 154 -15.52 -6.40 -9.24
N THR A 155 -16.21 -6.59 -10.35
CA THR A 155 -15.84 -6.00 -11.65
C THR A 155 -15.87 -4.48 -11.60
N ASP A 156 -16.90 -3.91 -10.99
CA ASP A 156 -17.02 -2.45 -10.84
C ASP A 156 -16.03 -1.88 -9.85
N GLN A 157 -15.74 -2.60 -8.74
CA GLN A 157 -14.68 -2.22 -7.80
C GLN A 157 -13.31 -2.17 -8.48
N ILE A 158 -12.96 -3.17 -9.31
CA ILE A 158 -11.71 -3.16 -10.08
C ILE A 158 -11.68 -2.00 -11.08
N ARG A 159 -12.77 -1.78 -11.81
CA ARG A 159 -12.88 -0.66 -12.75
C ARG A 159 -12.66 0.69 -12.07
N LEU A 160 -13.31 0.92 -10.93
CA LEU A 160 -13.16 2.15 -10.14
C LEU A 160 -11.74 2.29 -9.57
N ALA A 161 -11.16 1.21 -9.05
CA ALA A 161 -9.80 1.23 -8.51
C ALA A 161 -8.77 1.55 -9.59
N ASN A 162 -8.93 0.98 -10.79
CA ASN A 162 -8.08 1.30 -11.93
C ASN A 162 -8.19 2.80 -12.29
N ALA A 163 -9.41 3.31 -12.40
CA ALA A 163 -9.64 4.70 -12.75
C ALA A 163 -9.12 5.67 -11.65
N GLY A 164 -9.39 5.37 -10.38
CA GLY A 164 -9.02 6.24 -9.26
C GLY A 164 -7.54 6.27 -8.94
N SER A 165 -6.81 5.19 -9.22
CA SER A 165 -5.35 5.10 -8.98
C SER A 165 -4.50 5.34 -10.23
N GLY A 166 -5.07 5.17 -11.44
CA GLY A 166 -4.30 5.13 -12.68
C GLY A 166 -3.46 3.86 -12.87
N LEU A 167 -3.66 2.84 -12.03
CA LEU A 167 -2.94 1.57 -12.04
C LEU A 167 -3.86 0.42 -12.41
N ASN A 168 -3.33 -0.67 -12.95
CA ASN A 168 -4.10 -1.90 -13.11
C ASN A 168 -4.14 -2.68 -11.79
N ARG A 169 -5.27 -2.58 -11.07
CA ARG A 169 -5.48 -3.16 -9.75
C ARG A 169 -6.04 -4.58 -9.75
N HIS A 170 -6.22 -5.18 -10.94
CA HIS A 170 -6.91 -6.47 -11.07
C HIS A 170 -6.31 -7.57 -10.19
N ALA A 171 -4.99 -7.79 -10.27
CA ALA A 171 -4.35 -8.85 -9.49
C ALA A 171 -4.41 -8.57 -7.98
N VAL A 172 -4.13 -7.33 -7.57
CA VAL A 172 -4.15 -6.90 -6.17
C VAL A 172 -5.55 -7.03 -5.56
N LEU A 173 -6.60 -6.55 -6.25
CA LEU A 173 -7.96 -6.62 -5.72
C LEU A 173 -8.50 -8.05 -5.68
N ASN A 174 -8.19 -8.89 -6.66
CA ASN A 174 -8.61 -10.29 -6.60
C ASN A 174 -8.08 -11.01 -5.37
N ASP A 175 -6.82 -10.75 -4.98
CA ASP A 175 -6.25 -11.32 -3.76
C ASP A 175 -6.87 -10.69 -2.50
N LEU A 176 -7.19 -9.39 -2.51
CA LEU A 176 -7.85 -8.71 -1.40
C LEU A 176 -9.28 -9.19 -1.16
N PHE A 177 -10.05 -9.52 -2.20
CA PHE A 177 -11.42 -10.00 -2.06
C PHE A 177 -11.57 -11.25 -1.18
N ASP A 178 -10.50 -12.02 -1.02
CA ASP A 178 -10.50 -13.23 -0.19
C ASP A 178 -10.29 -12.93 1.29
N ILE A 179 -9.81 -11.73 1.64
CA ILE A 179 -9.49 -11.34 3.03
C ILE A 179 -10.27 -10.12 3.52
N VAL A 180 -11.07 -9.48 2.67
CA VAL A 180 -11.88 -8.32 3.06
C VAL A 180 -12.98 -8.75 4.05
N GLU A 181 -13.09 -8.03 5.19
CA GLU A 181 -14.15 -8.25 6.17
C GLU A 181 -15.43 -7.48 5.79
N HIS A 182 -15.27 -6.23 5.37
CA HIS A 182 -16.37 -5.38 4.94
C HIS A 182 -16.00 -4.60 3.70
N SER A 183 -16.91 -4.55 2.75
CA SER A 183 -16.82 -3.69 1.57
C SER A 183 -18.13 -2.94 1.41
N VAL A 184 -18.05 -1.62 1.25
CA VAL A 184 -19.20 -0.73 1.08
C VAL A 184 -19.01 0.14 -0.14
N GLY A 185 -20.10 0.51 -0.78
CA GLY A 185 -20.05 1.36 -1.96
C GLY A 185 -21.21 2.36 -2.02
N ILE A 186 -21.01 3.43 -2.76
CA ILE A 186 -22.03 4.42 -3.08
C ILE A 186 -22.48 4.19 -4.51
N GLU A 187 -23.77 4.00 -4.67
CA GLU A 187 -24.45 3.82 -5.95
C GLU A 187 -25.24 5.09 -6.31
N ARG A 188 -25.20 5.47 -7.57
CA ARG A 188 -26.00 6.51 -8.17
C ARG A 188 -26.50 6.05 -9.52
N GLU A 189 -27.81 6.12 -9.76
CA GLU A 189 -28.46 5.68 -11.02
C GLU A 189 -28.13 4.21 -11.39
N GLY A 190 -28.10 3.31 -10.38
CA GLY A 190 -27.78 1.90 -10.57
C GLY A 190 -26.29 1.59 -10.87
N GLN A 191 -25.42 2.58 -10.80
CA GLN A 191 -24.00 2.43 -11.07
C GLN A 191 -23.16 2.68 -9.81
N LEU A 192 -22.19 1.81 -9.55
CA LEU A 192 -21.21 2.02 -8.48
C LEU A 192 -20.31 3.21 -8.82
N ARG A 193 -20.26 4.22 -7.93
CA ARG A 193 -19.52 5.47 -8.08
C ARG A 193 -18.35 5.59 -7.11
N ALA A 194 -18.45 4.93 -5.95
CA ALA A 194 -17.41 4.95 -4.95
C ALA A 194 -17.42 3.63 -4.16
N PHE A 195 -16.27 3.24 -3.60
CA PHE A 195 -16.20 2.11 -2.67
C PHE A 195 -15.04 2.22 -1.69
N ALA A 196 -15.15 1.49 -0.59
CA ALA A 196 -14.09 1.31 0.39
C ALA A 196 -14.10 -0.13 0.93
N MET A 197 -12.91 -0.58 1.35
CA MET A 197 -12.71 -1.89 1.96
C MET A 197 -12.11 -1.77 3.36
N LEU A 198 -12.55 -2.64 4.27
CA LEU A 198 -11.97 -2.87 5.58
C LEU A 198 -11.49 -4.32 5.66
N ARG A 199 -10.26 -4.52 6.12
CA ARG A 199 -9.64 -5.84 6.20
C ARG A 199 -8.69 -5.96 7.39
N PRO A 200 -8.35 -7.17 7.85
CA PRO A 200 -7.28 -7.38 8.80
C PRO A 200 -5.97 -6.83 8.26
N PHE A 201 -5.21 -6.12 9.08
CA PHE A 201 -3.86 -5.61 8.73
C PHE A 201 -3.08 -5.26 9.98
N GLY A 202 -1.79 -5.59 10.00
CA GLY A 202 -0.89 -5.17 11.06
C GLY A 202 -1.42 -5.51 12.46
N ARG A 203 -1.52 -4.50 13.33
CA ARG A 203 -1.99 -4.66 14.72
C ARG A 203 -3.51 -4.71 14.88
N GLY A 204 -4.25 -4.50 13.82
CA GLY A 204 -5.70 -4.44 13.85
C GLY A 204 -6.29 -4.59 12.46
N ARG A 205 -6.85 -3.53 11.92
CA ARG A 205 -7.47 -3.46 10.61
C ARG A 205 -6.92 -2.29 9.80
N CYS A 206 -7.12 -2.35 8.48
CA CYS A 206 -6.82 -1.25 7.57
C CYS A 206 -8.05 -0.94 6.73
N ILE A 207 -8.35 0.36 6.57
CA ILE A 207 -9.29 0.85 5.56
C ILE A 207 -8.48 1.21 4.32
N GLY A 208 -8.75 0.50 3.23
CA GLY A 208 -8.13 0.72 1.93
C GLY A 208 -8.26 -0.49 0.98
N PRO A 209 -8.43 -0.19 -0.34
CA PRO A 209 -8.49 1.14 -0.94
C PRO A 209 -9.79 1.89 -0.61
N VAL A 210 -9.74 3.22 -0.69
CA VAL A 210 -10.92 4.09 -0.74
C VAL A 210 -10.90 4.84 -2.06
N ILE A 211 -11.89 4.60 -2.89
CA ILE A 211 -12.06 5.23 -4.20
C ILE A 211 -13.38 5.99 -4.20
N ALA A 212 -13.36 7.26 -4.54
CA ALA A 212 -14.56 8.11 -4.51
C ALA A 212 -14.46 9.27 -5.50
N GLU A 213 -15.59 9.92 -5.79
CA GLU A 213 -15.64 11.14 -6.61
C GLU A 213 -15.37 12.41 -5.78
N SER A 214 -15.56 12.35 -4.45
CA SER A 214 -15.36 13.50 -3.55
C SER A 214 -14.89 13.10 -2.16
N PRO A 215 -14.30 14.04 -1.38
CA PRO A 215 -13.97 13.81 0.03
C PRO A 215 -15.19 13.44 0.88
N GLU A 216 -16.37 13.97 0.57
CA GLU A 216 -17.62 13.69 1.30
C GLU A 216 -18.03 12.24 1.14
N GLN A 217 -17.98 11.69 -0.08
CA GLN A 217 -18.21 10.27 -0.32
C GLN A 217 -17.19 9.40 0.40
N ALA A 218 -15.90 9.78 0.36
CA ALA A 218 -14.84 9.06 1.07
C ALA A 218 -15.07 9.05 2.58
N LYS A 219 -15.41 10.20 3.20
CA LYS A 219 -15.75 10.31 4.63
C LYS A 219 -16.96 9.44 4.99
N HIS A 220 -18.01 9.46 4.16
CA HIS A 220 -19.19 8.62 4.38
C HIS A 220 -18.82 7.12 4.43
N LEU A 221 -18.10 6.64 3.41
CA LEU A 221 -17.69 5.23 3.33
C LEU A 221 -16.80 4.82 4.51
N ILE A 222 -15.83 5.67 4.88
CA ILE A 222 -14.94 5.43 6.02
C ILE A 222 -15.74 5.38 7.33
N ALA A 223 -16.67 6.31 7.55
CA ALA A 223 -17.52 6.34 8.74
C ALA A 223 -18.37 5.07 8.87
N VAL A 224 -18.98 4.62 7.76
CA VAL A 224 -19.75 3.38 7.72
C VAL A 224 -18.87 2.17 8.08
N LEU A 225 -17.63 2.10 7.58
CA LEU A 225 -16.71 1.01 7.91
C LEU A 225 -16.22 1.07 9.37
N LEU A 226 -15.92 2.26 9.91
CA LEU A 226 -15.53 2.43 11.31
C LEU A 226 -16.64 2.00 12.26
N ALA A 227 -17.90 2.25 11.90
CA ALA A 227 -19.05 1.81 12.69
C ALA A 227 -19.20 0.27 12.77
N GLN A 228 -18.61 -0.49 11.85
CA GLN A 228 -18.60 -1.96 11.91
C GLN A 228 -17.60 -2.51 12.94
N VAL A 229 -16.63 -1.70 13.37
CA VAL A 229 -15.52 -2.13 14.21
C VAL A 229 -15.25 -1.12 15.33
N PRO A 230 -16.24 -0.83 16.19
CA PRO A 230 -16.08 0.13 17.28
C PRO A 230 -14.89 -0.28 18.16
N ASP A 231 -14.14 0.72 18.65
CA ASP A 231 -12.96 0.56 19.51
C ASP A 231 -11.80 -0.26 18.90
N ALA A 232 -11.91 -0.71 17.65
CA ALA A 232 -10.84 -1.45 16.99
C ALA A 232 -9.67 -0.52 16.68
N PHE A 233 -8.45 -1.08 16.71
CA PHE A 233 -7.29 -0.39 16.16
C PHE A 233 -7.36 -0.42 14.63
N VAL A 234 -7.45 0.77 14.01
CA VAL A 234 -7.57 0.94 12.56
C VAL A 234 -6.42 1.80 12.04
N ARG A 235 -5.91 1.44 10.87
CA ARG A 235 -4.96 2.20 10.07
C ARG A 235 -5.62 2.62 8.74
N ILE A 236 -5.24 3.79 8.26
CA ILE A 236 -5.56 4.28 6.92
C ILE A 236 -4.38 5.11 6.40
N ASP A 237 -3.99 4.88 5.15
CA ASP A 237 -2.90 5.60 4.48
C ASP A 237 -3.49 6.48 3.39
N ILE A 238 -3.48 7.79 3.59
CA ILE A 238 -4.17 8.76 2.72
C ILE A 238 -3.19 9.67 1.96
N PRO A 239 -3.47 10.07 0.71
CA PRO A 239 -2.78 11.19 0.07
C PRO A 239 -2.92 12.46 0.91
N SER A 240 -1.84 13.23 1.04
CA SER A 240 -1.82 14.45 1.87
C SER A 240 -2.78 15.54 1.39
N ASP A 241 -3.13 15.51 0.10
CA ASP A 241 -4.09 16.40 -0.55
C ASP A 241 -5.54 15.87 -0.58
N SER A 242 -5.80 14.75 0.10
CA SER A 242 -7.12 14.11 0.15
C SER A 242 -8.19 14.95 0.86
N GLY A 243 -7.80 15.90 1.73
CA GLY A 243 -8.70 16.67 2.58
C GLY A 243 -9.30 15.88 3.75
N LEU A 244 -8.79 14.66 4.04
CA LEU A 244 -9.35 13.78 5.08
C LEU A 244 -8.66 13.93 6.45
N ALA A 245 -7.41 14.42 6.51
CA ALA A 245 -6.58 14.36 7.71
C ALA A 245 -7.23 14.96 8.97
N PRO A 246 -7.78 16.20 8.99
CA PRO A 246 -8.40 16.76 10.20
C PRO A 246 -9.59 15.93 10.69
N TRP A 247 -10.42 15.45 9.75
CA TRP A 247 -11.59 14.63 10.07
C TRP A 247 -11.21 13.25 10.61
N LEU A 248 -10.13 12.63 10.11
CA LEU A 248 -9.62 11.36 10.64
C LEU A 248 -9.09 11.51 12.07
N GLU A 249 -8.46 12.64 12.39
CA GLU A 249 -8.01 12.93 13.75
C GLU A 249 -9.17 13.06 14.73
N GLU A 250 -10.28 13.68 14.32
CA GLU A 250 -11.53 13.75 15.10
C GLU A 250 -12.13 12.36 15.28
N ALA A 251 -12.01 11.46 14.29
CA ALA A 251 -12.41 10.05 14.37
C ALA A 251 -11.45 9.17 15.19
N GLY A 252 -10.47 9.76 15.90
CA GLY A 252 -9.51 9.04 16.76
C GLY A 252 -8.31 8.45 16.02
N LEU A 253 -8.21 8.65 14.71
CA LEU A 253 -7.10 8.15 13.90
C LEU A 253 -6.03 9.23 13.74
N LYS A 254 -5.02 9.21 14.62
CA LYS A 254 -3.93 10.19 14.64
C LYS A 254 -2.93 9.96 13.53
N GLN A 255 -2.42 11.03 12.94
CA GLN A 255 -1.28 10.95 12.05
C GLN A 255 -0.04 10.51 12.81
N VAL A 256 0.65 9.49 12.32
CA VAL A 256 1.83 8.90 12.97
C VAL A 256 3.07 8.89 12.07
N ASP A 257 2.89 9.00 10.76
CA ASP A 257 3.99 8.99 9.79
C ASP A 257 3.59 9.73 8.50
N THR A 258 4.62 10.12 7.74
CA THR A 258 4.48 10.65 6.38
C THR A 258 5.60 10.08 5.52
N VAL A 259 5.24 9.58 4.33
CA VAL A 259 6.19 9.07 3.34
C VAL A 259 6.04 9.83 2.03
N ALA A 260 7.14 9.99 1.30
CA ALA A 260 7.13 10.61 -0.03
C ALA A 260 6.69 9.59 -1.08
N GLN A 261 5.75 9.97 -1.95
CA GLN A 261 5.47 9.21 -3.17
C GLN A 261 6.46 9.61 -4.23
N MET A 262 7.23 8.63 -4.73
CA MET A 262 8.26 8.89 -5.73
C MET A 262 8.04 8.03 -6.97
N ALA A 263 8.34 8.60 -8.13
CA ALA A 263 8.27 7.92 -9.43
C ALA A 263 9.58 8.05 -10.20
N ARG A 264 9.93 7.00 -10.93
CA ARG A 264 10.98 7.03 -11.96
C ARG A 264 10.31 6.94 -13.32
N GLY A 265 9.96 8.08 -13.87
CA GLY A 265 9.10 8.28 -15.04
C GLY A 265 7.89 9.15 -14.72
N THR A 266 6.88 9.13 -15.57
CA THR A 266 5.63 9.91 -15.37
C THR A 266 4.75 9.25 -14.30
N PRO A 267 4.36 9.97 -13.23
CA PRO A 267 3.48 9.43 -12.20
C PRO A 267 2.11 9.00 -12.76
N PRO A 268 1.44 8.01 -12.14
CA PRO A 268 0.09 7.62 -12.52
C PRO A 268 -0.89 8.76 -12.26
N GLN A 269 -1.91 8.84 -13.10
CA GLN A 269 -2.96 9.85 -13.00
C GLN A 269 -4.31 9.16 -12.92
N ALA A 270 -5.18 9.67 -12.05
CA ALA A 270 -6.57 9.25 -12.02
C ALA A 270 -7.28 9.58 -13.34
N ILE A 271 -8.24 8.74 -13.73
CA ILE A 271 -9.00 8.86 -14.96
C ILE A 271 -10.47 9.15 -14.62
N GLY A 272 -11.01 10.21 -15.22
CA GLY A 272 -12.41 10.63 -14.98
C GLY A 272 -12.58 11.38 -13.66
N THR A 273 -13.69 11.11 -12.95
CA THR A 273 -14.09 11.86 -11.75
C THR A 273 -13.62 11.24 -10.45
N VAL A 274 -13.29 9.95 -10.45
CA VAL A 274 -12.91 9.22 -9.24
C VAL A 274 -11.42 9.39 -8.92
N ARG A 275 -11.10 9.42 -7.63
CA ARG A 275 -9.72 9.45 -7.11
C ARG A 275 -9.53 8.43 -6.00
N GLN A 276 -8.29 8.08 -5.75
CA GLN A 276 -7.91 7.26 -4.61
C GLN A 276 -7.71 8.14 -3.38
N PHE A 277 -8.55 7.96 -2.36
CA PHE A 277 -8.51 8.67 -1.08
C PHE A 277 -7.77 7.88 0.01
N ALA A 278 -7.60 6.58 -0.17
CA ALA A 278 -6.71 5.78 0.66
C ALA A 278 -6.08 4.65 -0.16
N LEU A 279 -4.83 4.33 0.17
CA LEU A 279 -4.07 3.27 -0.48
C LEU A 279 -4.56 1.88 -0.05
N VAL A 280 -4.24 0.85 -0.84
CA VAL A 280 -4.30 -0.54 -0.38
C VAL A 280 -3.28 -0.73 0.75
N THR A 281 -2.03 -0.46 0.48
CA THR A 281 -0.90 -0.35 1.44
C THR A 281 0.18 0.54 0.85
N GLN A 282 1.12 1.01 1.69
CA GLN A 282 2.28 1.73 1.18
C GLN A 282 3.20 0.88 0.28
N ALA A 283 3.13 -0.45 0.37
CA ALA A 283 3.99 -1.35 -0.41
C ALA A 283 3.54 -1.50 -1.87
N ILE A 284 2.24 -1.37 -2.15
CA ILE A 284 1.65 -1.64 -3.46
C ILE A 284 0.70 -0.53 -3.95
N GLY A 285 0.65 0.59 -3.22
CA GLY A 285 -0.12 1.78 -3.58
C GLY A 285 -1.62 1.73 -3.32
#